data_4b5216e670ef2864e2b512566c6a0312
#
_entry.id   4b5216e670ef2864e2b512566c6a0312
#
_cell.length_a   1.000
_cell.length_b   1.000
_cell.length_c   1.000
_cell.angle_alpha   90.00
_cell.angle_beta   90.00
_cell.angle_gamma   90.00
#
_symmetry.space_group_name_H-M   'P 1'
#
loop_
_entity.id
_entity.type
_entity.pdbx_description
1 polymer ?
#
loop_
_entity_poly.entity_id
_entity_poly.type
_entity_poly.pdbx_seq_one_letter_code
_entity_poly.pdbx_strand_id
1 'polypeptide(L)'
;MRILLAFLTISLTAQTPAKRPKILGVAHIALWVADLAKSRAFYKDFLGFDEPYSLKRDDSTESMGFIKINENQYIELTPGNRTRGDGQLNHFSFYTDDAKALRNYLASRGVKVPDTVGKGRLRNTNYNIADPDGHTVEIFQYEPDSMTRAAQGKFTPDTRISTQMIHIGFVTGPLKRAMDFYHGVLGFEETWRGSGNNSKELSWVNMRVPDGTDYVEFMLYKDEPDARRRGTMNHICLMVPDMDKAVALLESRRAKAGYDRPMEIRTGVNRKRQCNLYDPDGTRVELMEPNTIDGKPAASSTLAPPLP
;
A
#
# COMPACT_ATOMS: atom_id res chain seq x y z
N MET A 1 -21.97 -44.37 54.92
CA MET A 1 -21.48 -43.04 54.53
C MET A 1 -21.33 -43.02 53.02
N ARG A 2 -22.33 -42.45 52.30
CA ARG A 2 -22.33 -42.40 50.81
C ARG A 2 -21.74 -41.07 50.40
N ILE A 3 -20.60 -41.12 49.68
CA ILE A 3 -19.93 -39.94 49.11
C ILE A 3 -20.62 -39.64 47.79
N LEU A 4 -21.27 -38.47 47.70
CA LEU A 4 -21.83 -37.94 46.48
C LEU A 4 -20.72 -37.21 45.73
N LEU A 5 -20.25 -37.74 44.59
CA LEU A 5 -19.38 -37.03 43.68
C LEU A 5 -20.23 -36.12 42.80
N ALA A 6 -20.12 -34.80 42.98
CA ALA A 6 -20.71 -33.82 42.06
C ALA A 6 -19.77 -33.62 40.87
N PHE A 7 -20.21 -34.00 39.69
CA PHE A 7 -19.53 -33.67 38.42
C PHE A 7 -19.88 -32.24 38.02
N LEU A 8 -18.90 -31.37 38.07
CA LEU A 8 -18.99 -30.01 37.57
C LEU A 8 -18.80 -30.06 36.05
N THR A 9 -19.86 -29.99 35.28
CA THR A 9 -19.78 -29.84 33.81
C THR A 9 -19.47 -28.41 33.46
N ILE A 10 -18.22 -28.13 33.05
CA ILE A 10 -17.82 -26.85 32.47
C ILE A 10 -18.34 -26.81 31.03
N SER A 11 -19.43 -26.10 30.80
CA SER A 11 -19.91 -25.80 29.45
C SER A 11 -18.96 -24.79 28.80
N LEU A 12 -18.06 -25.23 27.92
CA LEU A 12 -17.36 -24.35 27.01
C LEU A 12 -18.39 -23.82 25.99
N THR A 13 -18.87 -22.62 26.22
CA THR A 13 -19.60 -21.89 25.16
C THR A 13 -18.58 -21.52 24.09
N ALA A 14 -18.64 -22.17 22.93
CA ALA A 14 -17.90 -21.75 21.75
C ALA A 14 -18.33 -20.31 21.39
N GLN A 15 -17.50 -19.33 21.72
CA GLN A 15 -17.72 -17.95 21.29
C GLN A 15 -17.67 -17.92 19.76
N THR A 16 -18.75 -17.49 19.13
CA THR A 16 -18.77 -17.23 17.69
C THR A 16 -17.61 -16.28 17.36
N PRO A 17 -16.73 -16.62 16.39
CA PRO A 17 -15.61 -15.74 16.04
C PRO A 17 -16.11 -14.33 15.75
N ALA A 18 -15.51 -13.33 16.36
CA ALA A 18 -15.89 -11.94 16.13
C ALA A 18 -15.82 -11.64 14.63
N LYS A 19 -16.87 -11.05 14.08
CA LYS A 19 -16.92 -10.63 12.68
C LYS A 19 -15.84 -9.56 12.46
N ARG A 20 -15.02 -9.72 11.40
CA ARG A 20 -14.03 -8.72 11.02
C ARG A 20 -14.73 -7.40 10.63
N PRO A 21 -14.36 -6.25 11.23
CA PRO A 21 -14.75 -4.93 10.72
C PRO A 21 -14.23 -4.70 9.30
N LYS A 22 -14.84 -3.78 8.57
CA LYS A 22 -14.48 -3.52 7.17
C LYS A 22 -13.08 -2.94 7.04
N ILE A 23 -12.39 -3.37 5.98
CA ILE A 23 -11.17 -2.74 5.45
C ILE A 23 -11.51 -2.32 4.03
N LEU A 24 -11.65 -1.01 3.81
CA LEU A 24 -12.33 -0.46 2.64
C LEU A 24 -11.41 -0.16 1.46
N GLY A 25 -10.10 -0.05 1.70
CA GLY A 25 -9.14 0.25 0.63
C GLY A 25 -7.77 0.62 1.19
N VAL A 26 -6.86 0.92 0.27
CA VAL A 26 -5.57 1.54 0.56
C VAL A 26 -5.79 3.02 0.83
N ALA A 27 -5.34 3.53 2.00
CA ALA A 27 -5.42 4.94 2.34
C ALA A 27 -4.21 5.72 1.80
N HIS A 28 -3.02 5.24 2.08
CA HIS A 28 -1.78 5.88 1.65
C HIS A 28 -0.59 4.92 1.69
N ILE A 29 0.47 5.37 1.03
CA ILE A 29 1.82 4.88 1.21
C ILE A 29 2.67 6.04 1.72
N ALA A 30 3.50 5.82 2.71
CA ALA A 30 4.44 6.78 3.23
C ALA A 30 5.86 6.43 2.80
N LEU A 31 6.58 7.43 2.32
CA LEU A 31 7.94 7.30 1.82
C LEU A 31 8.89 8.21 2.59
N TRP A 32 10.08 7.71 2.87
CA TRP A 32 11.21 8.54 3.25
C TRP A 32 11.79 9.19 1.99
N VAL A 33 11.99 10.50 2.02
CA VAL A 33 12.54 11.27 0.91
C VAL A 33 13.76 12.06 1.36
N ALA A 34 14.82 12.02 0.56
CA ALA A 34 16.07 12.76 0.87
C ALA A 34 15.87 14.27 0.68
N ASP A 35 15.09 14.67 -0.32
CA ASP A 35 14.83 16.07 -0.68
C ASP A 35 13.34 16.25 -1.02
N LEU A 36 12.61 16.88 -0.11
CA LEU A 36 11.16 17.09 -0.28
C LEU A 36 10.84 17.99 -1.49
N ALA A 37 11.71 18.95 -1.84
CA ALA A 37 11.49 19.82 -2.99
C ALA A 37 11.61 19.04 -4.31
N LYS A 38 12.60 18.15 -4.42
CA LYS A 38 12.73 17.27 -5.58
C LYS A 38 11.58 16.28 -5.69
N SER A 39 11.14 15.69 -4.57
CA SER A 39 9.98 14.81 -4.55
C SER A 39 8.71 15.55 -4.96
N ARG A 40 8.51 16.79 -4.52
CA ARG A 40 7.41 17.66 -4.97
C ARG A 40 7.47 17.92 -6.47
N ALA A 41 8.63 18.22 -7.03
CA ALA A 41 8.79 18.39 -8.47
C ALA A 41 8.37 17.13 -9.23
N PHE A 42 8.70 15.95 -8.74
CA PHE A 42 8.26 14.68 -9.33
C PHE A 42 6.75 14.46 -9.18
N TYR A 43 6.20 14.49 -7.97
CA TYR A 43 4.80 14.15 -7.75
C TYR A 43 3.84 15.24 -8.20
N LYS A 44 4.19 16.53 -8.07
CA LYS A 44 3.32 17.66 -8.45
C LYS A 44 3.58 18.11 -9.89
N ASP A 45 4.81 18.48 -10.24
CA ASP A 45 5.08 19.11 -11.54
C ASP A 45 5.12 18.08 -12.67
N PHE A 46 5.67 16.88 -12.41
CA PHE A 46 5.75 15.82 -13.42
C PHE A 46 4.47 14.97 -13.46
N LEU A 47 4.04 14.37 -12.35
CA LEU A 47 2.83 13.54 -12.32
C LEU A 47 1.52 14.36 -12.27
N GLY A 48 1.60 15.63 -11.91
CA GLY A 48 0.46 16.57 -11.95
C GLY A 48 -0.50 16.47 -10.78
N PHE A 49 -0.11 15.84 -9.67
CA PHE A 49 -0.89 15.84 -8.43
C PHE A 49 -0.80 17.17 -7.69
N ASP A 50 -1.63 17.36 -6.67
CA ASP A 50 -1.53 18.50 -5.79
C ASP A 50 -1.33 18.10 -4.34
N GLU A 51 -0.86 19.06 -3.53
CA GLU A 51 -0.53 18.90 -2.12
C GLU A 51 -1.46 19.78 -1.28
N PRO A 52 -2.52 19.22 -0.68
CA PRO A 52 -3.51 19.99 0.06
C PRO A 52 -2.97 20.57 1.37
N TYR A 53 -1.96 19.97 1.95
CA TYR A 53 -1.36 20.39 3.22
C TYR A 53 0.02 19.75 3.41
N SER A 54 0.82 20.41 4.26
CA SER A 54 2.05 19.85 4.81
C SER A 54 2.05 20.03 6.33
N LEU A 55 2.84 19.22 7.01
CA LEU A 55 3.05 19.37 8.44
C LEU A 55 4.44 19.95 8.73
N LYS A 56 4.52 20.79 9.76
CA LYS A 56 5.77 21.40 10.21
C LYS A 56 6.14 20.91 11.60
N ARG A 57 7.42 20.98 11.93
CA ARG A 57 7.97 20.84 13.28
C ARG A 57 7.84 22.17 14.03
N ASP A 58 8.16 22.15 15.32
CA ASP A 58 8.11 23.36 16.17
C ASP A 58 9.09 24.44 15.70
N ASP A 59 10.20 24.07 15.06
CA ASP A 59 11.17 24.96 14.43
C ASP A 59 10.73 25.50 13.06
N SER A 60 9.48 25.26 12.66
CA SER A 60 8.89 25.60 11.36
C SER A 60 9.45 24.84 10.16
N THR A 61 10.40 23.91 10.33
CA THR A 61 10.84 23.03 9.24
C THR A 61 9.74 22.05 8.85
N GLU A 62 9.66 21.68 7.57
CA GLU A 62 8.66 20.72 7.10
C GLU A 62 8.98 19.32 7.61
N SER A 63 7.98 18.67 8.17
CA SER A 63 8.10 17.29 8.67
C SER A 63 7.45 16.27 7.74
N MET A 64 6.45 16.66 6.95
CA MET A 64 5.74 15.78 6.01
C MET A 64 5.03 16.61 4.94
N GLY A 65 5.02 16.09 3.70
CA GLY A 65 4.15 16.54 2.61
C GLY A 65 3.12 15.47 2.27
N PHE A 66 1.95 15.89 1.78
CA PHE A 66 0.85 14.98 1.46
C PHE A 66 0.38 15.21 0.02
N ILE A 67 0.68 14.29 -0.86
CA ILE A 67 0.28 14.31 -2.26
C ILE A 67 -1.07 13.62 -2.40
N LYS A 68 -2.10 14.35 -2.84
CA LYS A 68 -3.45 13.82 -2.97
C LYS A 68 -3.65 13.15 -4.33
N ILE A 69 -4.03 11.87 -4.32
CA ILE A 69 -4.40 11.13 -5.53
C ILE A 69 -5.91 11.26 -5.78
N ASN A 70 -6.71 10.98 -4.75
CA ASN A 70 -8.17 11.12 -4.75
C ASN A 70 -8.68 11.38 -3.33
N GLU A 71 -9.99 11.25 -3.11
CA GLU A 71 -10.62 11.59 -1.82
C GLU A 71 -10.20 10.70 -0.65
N ASN A 72 -9.69 9.50 -0.95
CA ASN A 72 -9.31 8.51 0.06
C ASN A 72 -7.87 8.00 -0.11
N GLN A 73 -7.08 8.56 -1.05
CA GLN A 73 -5.74 8.05 -1.31
C GLN A 73 -4.70 9.16 -1.39
N TYR A 74 -3.59 8.95 -0.69
CA TYR A 74 -2.48 9.90 -0.58
C TYR A 74 -1.12 9.21 -0.70
N ILE A 75 -0.10 9.99 -1.07
CA ILE A 75 1.31 9.62 -0.89
C ILE A 75 1.86 10.58 0.17
N GLU A 76 2.40 10.03 1.24
CA GLU A 76 3.05 10.81 2.30
C GLU A 76 4.55 10.88 2.06
N LEU A 77 5.11 12.08 2.07
CA LEU A 77 6.54 12.33 1.86
C LEU A 77 7.15 12.81 3.17
N THR A 78 7.99 11.98 3.79
CA THR A 78 8.65 12.32 5.05
C THR A 78 10.14 12.60 4.80
N PRO A 79 10.62 13.83 5.02
CA PRO A 79 12.04 14.15 4.91
C PRO A 79 12.88 13.30 5.86
N GLY A 80 13.88 12.64 5.33
CA GLY A 80 14.83 11.82 6.08
C GLY A 80 15.34 10.66 5.25
N ASN A 81 16.65 10.57 5.11
CA ASN A 81 17.29 9.46 4.43
C ASN A 81 17.47 8.30 5.43
N ARG A 82 16.64 7.26 5.34
CA ARG A 82 16.78 6.04 6.13
C ARG A 82 17.15 4.89 5.21
N THR A 83 18.41 4.52 5.24
CA THR A 83 18.90 3.25 4.69
C THR A 83 18.59 2.09 5.64
N ARG A 84 17.32 1.90 5.97
CA ARG A 84 16.89 0.69 6.67
C ARG A 84 16.25 -0.22 5.65
N GLY A 85 16.77 -1.40 5.53
CA GLY A 85 16.25 -2.59 4.89
C GLY A 85 15.11 -2.51 3.84
N ASP A 86 14.11 -1.70 3.99
CA ASP A 86 12.96 -1.56 3.10
C ASP A 86 13.08 -0.44 2.03
N GLY A 87 14.28 0.03 1.77
CA GLY A 87 14.48 1.16 0.86
C GLY A 87 13.83 2.43 1.42
N GLN A 88 13.02 3.11 0.62
CA GLN A 88 12.33 4.34 1.03
C GLN A 88 10.95 4.10 1.65
N LEU A 89 10.46 2.88 1.70
CA LEU A 89 9.16 2.56 2.33
C LEU A 89 9.22 2.85 3.83
N ASN A 90 8.36 3.77 4.29
CA ASN A 90 8.15 4.05 5.70
C ASN A 90 7.04 3.16 6.25
N HIS A 91 5.85 3.25 5.67
CA HIS A 91 4.69 2.41 5.96
C HIS A 91 3.67 2.46 4.81
N PHE A 92 2.69 1.61 4.88
CA PHE A 92 1.48 1.71 4.07
C PHE A 92 0.24 1.56 4.95
N SER A 93 -0.89 2.05 4.46
CA SER A 93 -2.07 2.21 5.28
C SER A 93 -3.33 1.70 4.60
N PHE A 94 -4.18 1.03 5.40
CA PHE A 94 -5.53 0.64 5.01
C PHE A 94 -6.55 1.42 5.82
N TYR A 95 -7.65 1.87 5.17
CA TYR A 95 -8.68 2.58 5.88
C TYR A 95 -9.91 1.72 6.20
N THR A 96 -10.53 2.05 7.32
CA THR A 96 -11.71 1.40 7.88
C THR A 96 -12.74 2.47 8.27
N ASP A 97 -13.97 2.05 8.50
CA ASP A 97 -15.02 2.88 9.09
C ASP A 97 -15.09 2.77 10.64
N ASP A 98 -14.38 1.80 11.24
CA ASP A 98 -14.28 1.64 12.69
C ASP A 98 -12.91 1.10 13.11
N ALA A 99 -11.96 2.03 13.31
CA ALA A 99 -10.60 1.69 13.70
C ALA A 99 -10.52 1.04 15.09
N LYS A 100 -11.41 1.41 16.01
CA LYS A 100 -11.46 0.84 17.37
C LYS A 100 -11.94 -0.62 17.35
N ALA A 101 -13.02 -0.90 16.61
CA ALA A 101 -13.50 -2.27 16.46
C ALA A 101 -12.48 -3.15 15.72
N LEU A 102 -11.83 -2.63 14.68
CA LEU A 102 -10.78 -3.36 13.95
C LEU A 102 -9.57 -3.64 14.84
N ARG A 103 -9.14 -2.69 15.68
CA ARG A 103 -8.09 -2.89 16.68
C ARG A 103 -8.45 -4.05 17.64
N ASN A 104 -9.68 -4.08 18.16
CA ASN A 104 -10.13 -5.13 19.09
C ASN A 104 -10.20 -6.49 18.39
N TYR A 105 -10.69 -6.53 17.15
CA TYR A 105 -10.69 -7.74 16.33
C TYR A 105 -9.26 -8.26 16.14
N LEU A 106 -8.31 -7.41 15.73
CA LEU A 106 -6.92 -7.80 15.52
C LEU A 106 -6.28 -8.34 16.80
N ALA A 107 -6.53 -7.69 17.95
CA ALA A 107 -6.09 -8.21 19.26
C ALA A 107 -6.65 -9.61 19.54
N SER A 108 -7.94 -9.86 19.24
CA SER A 108 -8.57 -11.18 19.42
C SER A 108 -7.99 -12.26 18.49
N ARG A 109 -7.33 -11.84 17.38
CA ARG A 109 -6.63 -12.72 16.44
C ARG A 109 -5.14 -12.90 16.77
N GLY A 110 -4.70 -12.37 17.92
CA GLY A 110 -3.30 -12.49 18.37
C GLY A 110 -2.35 -11.48 17.74
N VAL A 111 -2.85 -10.48 17.00
CA VAL A 111 -2.01 -9.40 16.46
C VAL A 111 -1.64 -8.46 17.60
N LYS A 112 -0.35 -8.10 17.69
CA LYS A 112 0.10 -7.07 18.61
C LYS A 112 -0.43 -5.71 18.17
N VAL A 113 -1.27 -5.10 18.97
CA VAL A 113 -1.88 -3.79 18.73
C VAL A 113 -1.56 -2.83 19.88
N PRO A 114 -1.60 -1.51 19.70
CA PRO A 114 -1.45 -0.56 20.81
C PRO A 114 -2.66 -0.64 21.75
N ASP A 115 -2.50 -0.19 23.00
CA ASP A 115 -3.57 -0.21 24.02
C ASP A 115 -4.77 0.62 23.63
N THR A 116 -4.53 1.73 22.95
CA THR A 116 -5.56 2.68 22.50
C THR A 116 -5.36 3.07 21.04
N VAL A 117 -6.44 3.51 20.39
CA VAL A 117 -6.37 4.22 19.12
C VAL A 117 -6.19 5.72 19.37
N GLY A 118 -5.38 6.39 18.57
CA GLY A 118 -5.08 7.81 18.71
C GLY A 118 -5.59 8.65 17.56
N LYS A 119 -5.59 9.98 17.72
CA LYS A 119 -5.72 10.92 16.60
C LYS A 119 -4.35 11.40 16.17
N GLY A 120 -4.03 11.19 14.89
CA GLY A 120 -2.81 11.72 14.29
C GLY A 120 -2.86 13.24 14.09
N ARG A 121 -1.75 13.83 13.61
CA ARG A 121 -1.63 15.27 13.39
C ARG A 121 -2.63 15.81 12.35
N LEU A 122 -3.11 15.00 11.43
CA LEU A 122 -4.20 15.34 10.50
C LEU A 122 -5.60 15.23 11.12
N ARG A 123 -5.69 14.88 12.41
CA ARG A 123 -6.92 14.62 13.18
C ARG A 123 -7.73 13.42 12.72
N ASN A 124 -7.16 12.53 11.94
CA ASN A 124 -7.73 11.21 11.66
C ASN A 124 -7.37 10.23 12.79
N THR A 125 -8.22 9.25 13.02
CA THR A 125 -7.93 8.16 13.96
C THR A 125 -7.03 7.14 13.30
N ASN A 126 -5.94 6.74 13.97
CA ASN A 126 -5.00 5.77 13.42
C ASN A 126 -4.26 4.98 14.51
N TYR A 127 -3.65 3.87 14.10
CA TYR A 127 -2.67 3.11 14.86
C TYR A 127 -1.85 2.20 13.95
N ASN A 128 -0.68 1.82 14.41
CA ASN A 128 0.24 0.97 13.67
C ASN A 128 0.24 -0.47 14.21
N ILE A 129 0.36 -1.43 13.29
CA ILE A 129 0.69 -2.83 13.55
C ILE A 129 1.89 -3.20 12.69
N ALA A 130 2.52 -4.35 13.00
CA ALA A 130 3.53 -4.92 12.13
C ALA A 130 2.95 -6.13 11.38
N ASP A 131 3.27 -6.24 10.10
CA ASP A 131 3.05 -7.47 9.35
C ASP A 131 4.11 -8.54 9.69
N PRO A 132 3.99 -9.78 9.20
CA PRO A 132 4.96 -10.83 9.51
C PRO A 132 6.39 -10.56 9.04
N ASP A 133 6.60 -9.71 8.05
CA ASP A 133 7.92 -9.35 7.54
C ASP A 133 8.49 -8.08 8.21
N GLY A 134 7.71 -7.49 9.15
CA GLY A 134 8.12 -6.33 9.93
C GLY A 134 7.79 -5.00 9.29
N HIS A 135 7.01 -4.98 8.20
CA HIS A 135 6.52 -3.72 7.65
C HIS A 135 5.54 -3.06 8.62
N THR A 136 5.62 -1.76 8.74
CA THR A 136 4.60 -0.98 9.44
C THR A 136 3.35 -0.88 8.58
N VAL A 137 2.25 -1.39 9.11
CA VAL A 137 0.91 -1.29 8.51
C VAL A 137 0.07 -0.36 9.38
N GLU A 138 -0.33 0.78 8.84
CA GLU A 138 -1.20 1.70 9.54
C GLU A 138 -2.67 1.38 9.27
N ILE A 139 -3.47 1.32 10.33
CA ILE A 139 -4.93 1.29 10.24
C ILE A 139 -5.43 2.71 10.45
N PHE A 140 -6.26 3.18 9.52
CA PHE A 140 -6.63 4.57 9.38
C PHE A 140 -8.15 4.74 9.27
N GLN A 141 -8.70 5.73 9.96
CA GLN A 141 -10.11 6.11 9.87
C GLN A 141 -10.21 7.60 9.61
N TYR A 142 -10.89 7.95 8.51
CA TYR A 142 -11.17 9.34 8.16
C TYR A 142 -12.19 9.94 9.14
N GLU A 143 -11.82 11.03 9.81
CA GLU A 143 -12.68 11.72 10.74
C GLU A 143 -13.35 12.95 10.08
N PRO A 144 -14.60 13.26 10.42
CA PRO A 144 -15.32 14.39 9.82
C PRO A 144 -14.63 15.75 10.00
N ASP A 145 -13.91 15.94 11.13
CA ASP A 145 -13.20 17.16 11.49
C ASP A 145 -11.73 17.17 11.07
N SER A 146 -11.29 16.20 10.28
CA SER A 146 -9.90 16.04 9.86
C SER A 146 -9.50 17.00 8.74
N MET A 147 -8.18 17.23 8.59
CA MET A 147 -7.63 17.97 7.46
C MET A 147 -7.90 17.27 6.11
N THR A 148 -7.94 15.94 6.09
CA THR A 148 -8.26 15.16 4.89
C THR A 148 -9.70 15.41 4.44
N ARG A 149 -10.65 15.49 5.36
CA ARG A 149 -12.05 15.84 5.04
C ARG A 149 -12.20 17.31 4.63
N ALA A 150 -11.45 18.23 5.20
CA ALA A 150 -11.43 19.63 4.78
C ALA A 150 -10.89 19.81 3.34
N ALA A 151 -10.07 18.89 2.85
CA ALA A 151 -9.55 18.86 1.49
C ALA A 151 -10.46 18.13 0.48
N GLN A 152 -11.62 17.61 0.92
CA GLN A 152 -12.54 16.88 0.05
C GLN A 152 -13.08 17.79 -1.06
N GLY A 153 -13.16 17.26 -2.29
CA GLY A 153 -13.58 18.01 -3.50
C GLY A 153 -12.58 19.07 -3.97
N LYS A 154 -11.36 19.11 -3.43
CA LYS A 154 -10.30 20.07 -3.76
C LYS A 154 -8.98 19.36 -4.01
N PHE A 155 -8.02 20.06 -4.61
CA PHE A 155 -6.65 19.56 -4.81
C PHE A 155 -6.58 18.26 -5.66
N THR A 156 -7.48 18.15 -6.62
CA THR A 156 -7.51 17.05 -7.59
C THR A 156 -7.54 17.61 -9.01
N PRO A 157 -6.45 18.27 -9.48
CA PRO A 157 -6.42 18.91 -10.80
C PRO A 157 -6.65 17.89 -11.91
N ASP A 158 -7.33 18.30 -12.97
CA ASP A 158 -7.60 17.44 -14.15
C ASP A 158 -6.33 17.07 -14.91
N THR A 159 -5.24 17.76 -14.62
CA THR A 159 -3.92 17.52 -15.21
C THR A 159 -3.15 16.39 -14.56
N ARG A 160 -3.65 15.78 -13.47
CA ARG A 160 -2.98 14.67 -12.81
C ARG A 160 -2.98 13.41 -13.67
N ILE A 161 -1.90 12.64 -13.60
CA ILE A 161 -1.71 11.46 -14.45
C ILE A 161 -2.69 10.32 -14.15
N SER A 162 -3.21 10.28 -12.93
CA SER A 162 -4.04 9.19 -12.42
C SER A 162 -5.06 9.70 -11.41
N THR A 163 -6.15 8.96 -11.27
CA THR A 163 -7.18 9.20 -10.26
C THR A 163 -7.25 8.10 -9.21
N GLN A 164 -6.39 7.07 -9.31
CA GLN A 164 -6.44 5.93 -8.39
C GLN A 164 -5.06 5.27 -8.23
N MET A 165 -4.66 5.05 -6.99
CA MET A 165 -3.62 4.09 -6.63
C MET A 165 -4.26 2.72 -6.51
N ILE A 166 -4.01 1.85 -7.50
CA ILE A 166 -4.66 0.53 -7.55
C ILE A 166 -3.98 -0.52 -6.68
N HIS A 167 -2.67 -0.38 -6.49
CA HIS A 167 -1.95 -1.22 -5.53
C HIS A 167 -0.69 -0.58 -4.96
N ILE A 168 -0.26 -1.16 -3.86
CA ILE A 168 1.06 -1.00 -3.28
C ILE A 168 1.76 -2.35 -3.39
N GLY A 169 2.95 -2.37 -4.00
CA GLY A 169 3.81 -3.55 -3.99
C GLY A 169 4.86 -3.44 -2.90
N PHE A 170 5.12 -4.53 -2.20
CA PHE A 170 6.19 -4.60 -1.20
C PHE A 170 6.82 -5.98 -1.13
N VAL A 171 8.09 -6.00 -0.73
CA VAL A 171 8.85 -7.25 -0.59
C VAL A 171 8.19 -8.14 0.46
N THR A 172 8.09 -9.43 0.16
CA THR A 172 7.43 -10.41 1.02
C THR A 172 8.27 -11.67 1.08
N GLY A 173 8.60 -12.11 2.27
CA GLY A 173 9.33 -13.34 2.51
C GLY A 173 8.47 -14.59 2.27
N PRO A 174 8.50 -15.60 3.15
CA PRO A 174 7.76 -16.85 2.93
C PRO A 174 6.26 -16.62 2.73
N LEU A 175 5.76 -16.92 1.54
CA LEU A 175 4.37 -16.65 1.13
C LEU A 175 3.34 -17.17 2.15
N LYS A 176 3.56 -18.36 2.73
CA LYS A 176 2.63 -18.91 3.72
C LYS A 176 2.41 -17.96 4.90
N ARG A 177 3.46 -17.34 5.41
CA ARG A 177 3.40 -16.44 6.56
C ARG A 177 2.61 -15.16 6.21
N ALA A 178 2.83 -14.61 5.03
CA ALA A 178 2.06 -13.47 4.53
C ALA A 178 0.57 -13.85 4.33
N MET A 179 0.28 -15.01 3.74
CA MET A 179 -1.10 -15.49 3.55
C MET A 179 -1.82 -15.71 4.88
N ASP A 180 -1.15 -16.30 5.89
CA ASP A 180 -1.75 -16.48 7.22
C ASP A 180 -2.18 -15.13 7.84
N PHE A 181 -1.45 -14.06 7.58
CA PHE A 181 -1.77 -12.73 8.06
C PHE A 181 -2.76 -11.98 7.15
N TYR A 182 -2.42 -11.75 5.89
CA TYR A 182 -3.26 -10.93 5.01
C TYR A 182 -4.58 -11.61 4.65
N HIS A 183 -4.57 -12.91 4.34
CA HIS A 183 -5.79 -13.67 4.10
C HIS A 183 -6.45 -14.14 5.41
N GLY A 184 -5.69 -14.83 6.28
CA GLY A 184 -6.24 -15.48 7.46
C GLY A 184 -6.71 -14.53 8.55
N VAL A 185 -6.06 -13.38 8.74
CA VAL A 185 -6.40 -12.38 9.75
C VAL A 185 -7.14 -11.20 9.14
N LEU A 186 -6.56 -10.54 8.12
CA LEU A 186 -7.16 -9.33 7.53
C LEU A 186 -8.28 -9.64 6.52
N GLY A 187 -8.37 -10.88 6.02
CA GLY A 187 -9.43 -11.30 5.10
C GLY A 187 -9.23 -10.87 3.65
N PHE A 188 -8.00 -10.55 3.26
CA PHE A 188 -7.67 -10.24 1.86
C PHE A 188 -7.86 -11.47 0.99
N GLU A 189 -8.23 -11.26 -0.27
CA GLU A 189 -8.47 -12.34 -1.23
C GLU A 189 -7.42 -12.33 -2.35
N GLU A 190 -6.82 -13.48 -2.61
CA GLU A 190 -5.94 -13.63 -3.76
C GLU A 190 -6.74 -13.51 -5.06
N THR A 191 -6.30 -12.63 -5.94
CA THR A 191 -6.95 -12.39 -7.24
C THR A 191 -6.11 -12.84 -8.43
N TRP A 192 -4.79 -12.88 -8.28
CA TRP A 192 -3.87 -13.30 -9.32
C TRP A 192 -2.49 -13.58 -8.73
N ARG A 193 -1.75 -14.45 -9.38
CA ARG A 193 -0.33 -14.69 -9.11
C ARG A 193 0.45 -14.83 -10.39
N GLY A 194 1.69 -14.35 -10.41
CA GLY A 194 2.54 -14.32 -11.58
C GLY A 194 3.97 -14.73 -11.32
N SER A 195 4.66 -15.10 -12.39
CA SER A 195 6.09 -15.44 -12.37
C SER A 195 6.81 -14.66 -13.46
N GLY A 196 8.01 -14.21 -13.17
CA GLY A 196 8.85 -13.54 -14.16
C GLY A 196 9.11 -14.45 -15.38
N ASN A 197 9.41 -13.85 -16.53
CA ASN A 197 9.79 -14.58 -17.70
C ASN A 197 10.99 -15.49 -17.39
N ASN A 198 10.89 -16.77 -17.73
CA ASN A 198 11.89 -17.80 -17.43
C ASN A 198 12.11 -18.08 -15.93
N SER A 199 11.29 -17.54 -15.04
CA SER A 199 11.34 -17.91 -13.62
C SER A 199 10.87 -19.37 -13.43
N LYS A 200 11.50 -20.05 -12.49
CA LYS A 200 11.09 -21.39 -12.03
C LYS A 200 10.25 -21.32 -10.76
N GLU A 201 10.06 -20.14 -10.22
CA GLU A 201 9.38 -19.87 -8.96
C GLU A 201 8.36 -18.75 -9.14
N LEU A 202 7.37 -18.73 -8.27
CA LEU A 202 6.40 -17.65 -8.18
C LEU A 202 7.11 -16.32 -7.82
N SER A 203 6.70 -15.22 -8.45
CA SER A 203 7.32 -13.90 -8.23
C SER A 203 6.38 -12.91 -7.57
N TRP A 204 5.08 -12.99 -7.88
CA TRP A 204 4.07 -12.00 -7.42
C TRP A 204 2.78 -12.66 -7.00
N VAL A 205 2.12 -12.09 -6.00
CA VAL A 205 0.75 -12.46 -5.60
C VAL A 205 -0.04 -11.18 -5.32
N ASN A 206 -1.18 -11.02 -5.99
CA ASN A 206 -2.09 -9.90 -5.79
C ASN A 206 -3.18 -10.26 -4.78
N MET A 207 -3.25 -9.49 -3.70
CA MET A 207 -4.19 -9.69 -2.60
C MET A 207 -5.14 -8.50 -2.52
N ARG A 208 -6.40 -8.70 -2.93
CA ARG A 208 -7.43 -7.66 -2.91
C ARG A 208 -7.85 -7.34 -1.48
N VAL A 209 -8.02 -6.06 -1.19
CA VAL A 209 -8.61 -5.57 0.06
C VAL A 209 -10.05 -6.13 0.18
N PRO A 210 -10.46 -6.67 1.34
CA PRO A 210 -11.67 -7.48 1.44
C PRO A 210 -12.98 -6.74 1.18
N ASP A 211 -13.04 -5.44 1.46
CA ASP A 211 -14.25 -4.63 1.30
C ASP A 211 -14.04 -3.47 0.31
N GLY A 212 -13.04 -3.61 -0.58
CA GLY A 212 -12.67 -2.62 -1.58
C GLY A 212 -12.19 -3.23 -2.89
N THR A 213 -11.67 -2.38 -3.78
CA THR A 213 -11.17 -2.77 -5.11
C THR A 213 -9.65 -2.72 -5.22
N ASP A 214 -9.00 -2.00 -4.33
CA ASP A 214 -7.55 -1.89 -4.28
C ASP A 214 -6.93 -3.22 -3.84
N TYR A 215 -5.66 -3.42 -4.14
CA TYR A 215 -4.96 -4.62 -3.71
C TYR A 215 -3.52 -4.31 -3.26
N VAL A 216 -2.89 -5.26 -2.64
CA VAL A 216 -1.44 -5.26 -2.42
C VAL A 216 -0.79 -6.31 -3.31
N GLU A 217 0.40 -6.05 -3.79
CA GLU A 217 1.21 -6.99 -4.55
C GLU A 217 2.37 -7.46 -3.69
N PHE A 218 2.37 -8.75 -3.33
CA PHE A 218 3.52 -9.39 -2.71
C PHE A 218 4.62 -9.58 -3.74
N MET A 219 5.78 -8.97 -3.49
CA MET A 219 7.00 -9.13 -4.29
C MET A 219 7.85 -10.21 -3.63
N LEU A 220 7.67 -11.46 -4.07
CA LEU A 220 8.30 -12.62 -3.42
C LEU A 220 9.79 -12.68 -3.72
N TYR A 221 10.57 -13.10 -2.74
CA TYR A 221 12.01 -13.31 -2.88
C TYR A 221 12.44 -14.62 -2.21
N LYS A 222 13.49 -15.21 -2.74
CA LYS A 222 14.20 -16.34 -2.14
C LYS A 222 15.27 -15.83 -1.17
N ASP A 223 16.15 -14.99 -1.71
CA ASP A 223 17.21 -14.34 -0.94
C ASP A 223 16.79 -12.89 -0.70
N GLU A 224 16.88 -12.43 0.53
CA GLU A 224 16.48 -11.07 0.91
C GLU A 224 17.17 -10.03 0.02
N PRO A 225 16.41 -9.18 -0.68
CA PRO A 225 17.01 -8.21 -1.58
C PRO A 225 17.78 -7.13 -0.82
N ASP A 226 18.87 -6.63 -1.41
CA ASP A 226 19.58 -5.47 -0.87
C ASP A 226 18.71 -4.20 -0.86
N ALA A 227 19.13 -3.16 -0.15
CA ALA A 227 18.36 -1.93 0.02
C ALA A 227 17.95 -1.27 -1.31
N ARG A 228 18.80 -1.33 -2.35
CA ARG A 228 18.50 -0.77 -3.67
C ARG A 228 17.42 -1.57 -4.39
N ARG A 229 17.51 -2.89 -4.37
CA ARG A 229 16.49 -3.78 -4.96
C ARG A 229 15.17 -3.66 -4.22
N ARG A 230 15.19 -3.59 -2.90
CA ARG A 230 13.98 -3.33 -2.10
C ARG A 230 13.32 -2.02 -2.50
N GLY A 231 14.09 -0.95 -2.68
CA GLY A 231 13.56 0.35 -3.12
C GLY A 231 12.82 0.31 -4.46
N THR A 232 13.17 -0.62 -5.36
CA THR A 232 12.44 -0.81 -6.63
C THR A 232 11.36 -1.87 -6.58
N MET A 233 11.43 -2.82 -5.65
CA MET A 233 10.38 -3.83 -5.41
C MET A 233 9.23 -3.23 -4.60
N ASN A 234 9.53 -2.42 -3.57
CA ASN A 234 8.53 -1.62 -2.90
C ASN A 234 8.08 -0.50 -3.84
N HIS A 235 6.80 -0.44 -4.19
CA HIS A 235 6.35 0.48 -5.23
C HIS A 235 4.90 0.92 -5.06
N ILE A 236 4.57 1.97 -5.79
CA ILE A 236 3.23 2.50 -5.96
C ILE A 236 2.77 2.13 -7.37
N CYS A 237 1.53 1.68 -7.53
CA CYS A 237 0.93 1.54 -8.86
C CYS A 237 -0.27 2.46 -9.03
N LEU A 238 -0.18 3.31 -10.05
CA LEU A 238 -1.20 4.27 -10.43
C LEU A 238 -1.92 3.80 -11.70
N MET A 239 -3.24 3.80 -11.66
CA MET A 239 -4.06 3.43 -12.82
C MET A 239 -4.09 4.57 -13.83
N VAL A 240 -3.79 4.26 -15.07
CA VAL A 240 -3.97 5.18 -16.20
C VAL A 240 -4.90 4.55 -17.26
N PRO A 241 -5.88 5.28 -17.78
CA PRO A 241 -6.84 4.70 -18.72
C PRO A 241 -6.25 4.42 -20.12
N ASP A 242 -5.16 5.12 -20.47
CA ASP A 242 -4.52 5.07 -21.79
C ASP A 242 -3.02 5.38 -21.62
N MET A 243 -2.19 4.36 -21.81
CA MET A 243 -0.75 4.46 -21.54
C MET A 243 -0.04 5.40 -22.54
N ASP A 244 -0.46 5.41 -23.80
CA ASP A 244 0.18 6.28 -24.81
C ASP A 244 -0.07 7.76 -24.48
N LYS A 245 -1.31 8.11 -24.10
CA LYS A 245 -1.64 9.48 -23.67
C LYS A 245 -0.92 9.84 -22.37
N ALA A 246 -0.83 8.91 -21.43
CA ALA A 246 -0.13 9.14 -20.16
C ALA A 246 1.34 9.44 -20.40
N VAL A 247 2.03 8.63 -21.19
CA VAL A 247 3.45 8.84 -21.53
C VAL A 247 3.65 10.11 -22.33
N ALA A 248 2.80 10.41 -23.31
CA ALA A 248 2.88 11.66 -24.09
C ALA A 248 2.73 12.91 -23.21
N LEU A 249 1.80 12.87 -22.23
CA LEU A 249 1.64 13.94 -21.26
C LEU A 249 2.89 14.12 -20.37
N LEU A 250 3.46 13.03 -19.89
CA LEU A 250 4.68 13.07 -19.09
C LEU A 250 5.89 13.55 -19.90
N GLU A 251 6.03 13.14 -21.16
CA GLU A 251 7.09 13.65 -22.04
C GLU A 251 7.00 15.18 -22.20
N SER A 252 5.79 15.74 -22.31
CA SER A 252 5.61 17.19 -22.38
C SER A 252 6.06 17.95 -21.12
N ARG A 253 6.13 17.28 -19.98
CA ARG A 253 6.51 17.84 -18.68
C ARG A 253 7.96 17.52 -18.29
N ARG A 254 8.55 16.56 -18.96
CA ARG A 254 9.85 15.95 -18.63
C ARG A 254 10.96 16.97 -18.37
N ALA A 255 11.16 17.90 -19.30
CA ALA A 255 12.21 18.91 -19.22
C ALA A 255 12.01 19.86 -18.03
N LYS A 256 10.77 20.33 -17.83
CA LYS A 256 10.42 21.24 -16.72
C LYS A 256 10.61 20.57 -15.34
N ALA A 257 10.27 19.30 -15.23
CA ALA A 257 10.37 18.54 -14.00
C ALA A 257 11.78 17.95 -13.75
N GLY A 258 12.70 18.08 -14.72
CA GLY A 258 14.04 17.51 -14.61
C GLY A 258 14.07 15.98 -14.62
N TYR A 259 13.07 15.32 -15.22
CA TYR A 259 13.00 13.86 -15.27
C TYR A 259 13.86 13.34 -16.45
N ASP A 260 14.89 12.55 -16.15
CA ASP A 260 15.91 12.11 -17.12
C ASP A 260 15.86 10.61 -17.46
N ARG A 261 14.99 9.82 -16.80
CA ARG A 261 14.92 8.38 -17.02
C ARG A 261 14.01 8.02 -18.20
N PRO A 262 14.27 6.89 -18.90
CA PRO A 262 13.39 6.41 -19.97
C PRO A 262 11.98 6.08 -19.46
N MET A 263 10.98 6.30 -20.31
CA MET A 263 9.59 5.91 -20.09
C MET A 263 9.21 4.85 -21.13
N GLU A 264 9.47 3.59 -20.82
CA GLU A 264 9.24 2.48 -21.73
C GLU A 264 7.90 1.82 -21.45
N ILE A 265 7.01 1.81 -22.44
CA ILE A 265 5.75 1.08 -22.35
C ILE A 265 6.03 -0.41 -22.61
N ARG A 266 5.58 -1.24 -21.69
CA ARG A 266 5.75 -2.69 -21.76
C ARG A 266 4.41 -3.39 -21.49
N THR A 267 4.29 -4.61 -21.97
CA THR A 267 3.21 -5.51 -21.52
C THR A 267 3.75 -6.40 -20.43
N GLY A 268 3.16 -6.30 -19.25
CA GLY A 268 3.51 -7.16 -18.12
C GLY A 268 3.05 -8.61 -18.30
N VAL A 269 3.53 -9.53 -17.46
CA VAL A 269 3.06 -10.92 -17.46
C VAL A 269 1.57 -11.04 -17.10
N ASN A 270 1.03 -10.04 -16.40
CA ASN A 270 -0.40 -9.86 -16.17
C ASN A 270 -1.17 -9.38 -17.42
N ARG A 271 -0.51 -9.29 -18.59
CA ARG A 271 -1.02 -8.88 -19.90
C ARG A 271 -1.54 -7.44 -19.96
N LYS A 272 -1.23 -6.61 -18.97
CA LYS A 272 -1.57 -5.18 -18.95
C LYS A 272 -0.41 -4.34 -19.46
N ARG A 273 -0.72 -3.21 -20.09
CA ARG A 273 0.31 -2.23 -20.46
C ARG A 273 0.76 -1.49 -19.21
N GLN A 274 2.07 -1.32 -19.10
CA GLN A 274 2.74 -0.76 -17.92
C GLN A 274 3.88 0.16 -18.34
N CYS A 275 4.16 1.16 -17.50
CA CYS A 275 5.35 1.98 -17.60
C CYS A 275 5.91 2.22 -16.20
N ASN A 276 7.20 1.97 -15.99
CA ASN A 276 7.85 2.20 -14.72
C ASN A 276 8.55 3.57 -14.71
N LEU A 277 8.15 4.39 -13.76
CA LEU A 277 8.80 5.64 -13.40
C LEU A 277 9.56 5.46 -12.08
N TYR A 278 10.44 6.39 -11.77
CA TYR A 278 11.18 6.36 -10.52
C TYR A 278 11.25 7.77 -9.95
N ASP A 279 10.90 7.92 -8.70
CA ASP A 279 11.03 9.19 -8.01
C ASP A 279 12.53 9.53 -7.79
N PRO A 280 12.86 10.73 -7.28
CA PRO A 280 14.25 11.13 -7.08
C PRO A 280 15.07 10.21 -6.17
N ASP A 281 14.42 9.53 -5.23
CA ASP A 281 15.04 8.60 -4.29
C ASP A 281 15.09 7.15 -4.81
N GLY A 282 14.52 6.90 -6.00
CA GLY A 282 14.54 5.60 -6.67
C GLY A 282 13.33 4.72 -6.36
N THR A 283 12.33 5.21 -5.65
CA THR A 283 11.06 4.50 -5.47
C THR A 283 10.36 4.33 -6.82
N ARG A 284 9.98 3.10 -7.14
CA ARG A 284 9.24 2.83 -8.38
C ARG A 284 7.80 3.33 -8.27
N VAL A 285 7.39 4.09 -9.27
CA VAL A 285 6.00 4.45 -9.52
C VAL A 285 5.58 3.79 -10.83
N GLU A 286 4.82 2.73 -10.72
CA GLU A 286 4.29 2.01 -11.86
C GLU A 286 3.03 2.69 -12.37
N LEU A 287 2.94 2.90 -13.68
CA LEU A 287 1.69 3.20 -14.35
C LEU A 287 1.15 1.93 -14.97
N MET A 288 -0.15 1.65 -14.82
CA MET A 288 -0.77 0.45 -15.38
C MET A 288 -2.17 0.73 -15.92
N GLU A 289 -2.46 0.18 -17.10
CA GLU A 289 -3.83 0.18 -17.63
C GLU A 289 -4.73 -0.81 -16.87
N PRO A 290 -6.04 -0.52 -16.73
CA PRO A 290 -6.95 -1.38 -15.97
C PRO A 290 -7.20 -2.72 -16.66
N ASN A 291 -7.19 -2.74 -18.00
CA ASN A 291 -7.52 -3.90 -18.82
C ASN A 291 -6.29 -4.58 -19.39
N THR A 292 -6.40 -5.88 -19.65
CA THR A 292 -5.42 -6.62 -20.45
C THR A 292 -5.51 -6.21 -21.93
N ILE A 293 -4.41 -6.41 -22.66
CA ILE A 293 -4.31 -6.02 -24.09
C ILE A 293 -5.34 -6.68 -25.01
N ASP A 294 -5.95 -7.78 -24.61
CA ASP A 294 -6.94 -8.53 -25.37
C ASP A 294 -8.28 -8.71 -24.64
N GLY A 295 -8.47 -8.04 -23.50
CA GLY A 295 -9.68 -8.13 -22.69
C GLY A 295 -9.87 -9.46 -21.94
N LYS A 296 -8.93 -10.40 -22.05
CA LYS A 296 -9.02 -11.68 -21.34
C LYS A 296 -8.24 -11.63 -20.03
N PRO A 297 -8.75 -12.22 -18.95
CA PRO A 297 -7.99 -12.33 -17.71
C PRO A 297 -6.64 -12.99 -17.93
N ALA A 298 -5.59 -12.46 -17.32
CA ALA A 298 -4.29 -13.11 -17.32
C ALA A 298 -4.35 -14.41 -16.52
N ALA A 299 -3.80 -15.48 -17.07
CA ALA A 299 -3.70 -16.75 -16.36
C ALA A 299 -2.80 -16.60 -15.11
N SER A 300 -3.23 -17.17 -14.00
CA SER A 300 -2.39 -17.27 -12.81
C SER A 300 -1.29 -18.31 -12.99
N SER A 301 -0.11 -18.03 -12.45
CA SER A 301 1.00 -18.98 -12.43
C SER A 301 0.69 -20.16 -11.53
N THR A 302 1.13 -21.36 -11.93
CA THR A 302 1.06 -22.58 -11.12
C THR A 302 2.39 -22.92 -10.45
N LEU A 303 3.40 -22.08 -10.59
CA LEU A 303 4.72 -22.27 -9.98
C LEU A 303 4.64 -22.16 -8.46
N ALA A 304 5.50 -22.90 -7.78
CA ALA A 304 5.65 -22.83 -6.33
C ALA A 304 6.30 -21.49 -5.91
N PRO A 305 5.99 -20.99 -4.71
CA PRO A 305 6.70 -19.83 -4.16
C PRO A 305 8.17 -20.19 -3.90
N PRO A 306 9.06 -19.19 -3.85
CA PRO A 306 10.42 -19.38 -3.39
C PRO A 306 10.41 -20.01 -1.98
N LEU A 307 11.27 -20.99 -1.77
CA LEU A 307 11.51 -21.54 -0.44
C LEU A 307 12.71 -20.83 0.20
N PRO A 308 12.62 -20.53 1.49
CA PRO A 308 13.71 -19.90 2.23
C PRO A 308 14.99 -20.74 2.21
#